data_a7e9c8643c62f921d0fd6e592d23ba13
#
_entry.id   a7e9c8643c62f921d0fd6e592d23ba13
#
_cell.length_a   1.000
_cell.length_b   1.000
_cell.length_c   1.000
_cell.angle_alpha   90.00
_cell.angle_beta   90.00
_cell.angle_gamma   90.00
#
_symmetry.space_group_name_H-M   'P 1'
#
loop_
_entity.id
_entity.type
_entity.pdbx_description
1 polymer ?
#
loop_
_entity_poly.entity_id
_entity_poly.type
_entity_poly.pdbx_seq_one_letter_code
_entity_poly.pdbx_strand_id
1 'polypeptide(L)'
;MKIGKNVFIAYNATLIGDVTIDDDSAVLYGAVLRADQNSIYLGKGSNIQDNVVVHTDRENCTKIGNNVSVGHSAIVHGSIVGNNVIIGMGAILLSGSKVEDGAVIGAGALVTSSMVIEKKCLAVGSPAKIVRCGDDIEKMAIENALIYRNLKYQHSQGIYERYIH
;
A
#
# COMPACT_ATOMS: atom_id res chain seq x y z
N MET A 1 16.55 2.49 8.64
CA MET A 1 15.90 1.56 7.69
C MET A 1 16.00 0.14 8.23
N LYS A 2 14.87 -0.60 8.24
CA LYS A 2 14.80 -2.01 8.67
C LYS A 2 14.05 -2.81 7.61
N ILE A 3 14.63 -3.93 7.16
CA ILE A 3 14.05 -4.78 6.13
C ILE A 3 13.95 -6.20 6.68
N GLY A 4 12.74 -6.75 6.65
CA GLY A 4 12.42 -8.09 7.10
C GLY A 4 12.93 -9.21 6.18
N LYS A 5 12.53 -10.43 6.48
CA LYS A 5 12.91 -11.61 5.70
C LYS A 5 12.03 -11.74 4.45
N ASN A 6 12.60 -12.33 3.40
CA ASN A 6 11.87 -12.61 2.13
C ASN A 6 11.20 -11.38 1.52
N VAL A 7 11.73 -10.20 1.73
CA VAL A 7 11.26 -8.97 1.11
C VAL A 7 11.81 -8.85 -0.30
N PHE A 8 10.96 -8.52 -1.26
CA PHE A 8 11.37 -8.17 -2.62
C PHE A 8 11.37 -6.66 -2.78
N ILE A 9 12.49 -6.09 -3.20
CA ILE A 9 12.60 -4.66 -3.55
C ILE A 9 13.11 -4.60 -4.98
N ALA A 10 12.30 -4.01 -5.86
CA ALA A 10 12.68 -3.85 -7.26
C ALA A 10 13.90 -2.92 -7.38
N TYR A 11 14.75 -3.20 -8.36
CA TYR A 11 16.05 -2.52 -8.54
C TYR A 11 15.95 -0.99 -8.70
N ASN A 12 14.80 -0.49 -9.17
CA ASN A 12 14.54 0.92 -9.39
C ASN A 12 13.52 1.50 -8.40
N ALA A 13 13.18 0.76 -7.35
CA ALA A 13 12.45 1.32 -6.22
C ALA A 13 13.38 2.19 -5.36
N THR A 14 12.83 3.25 -4.79
CA THR A 14 13.60 4.21 -4.00
C THR A 14 13.09 4.25 -2.56
N LEU A 15 13.96 3.98 -1.60
CA LEU A 15 13.65 4.03 -0.17
C LEU A 15 14.55 5.07 0.50
N ILE A 16 13.95 6.01 1.23
CA ILE A 16 14.67 7.13 1.88
C ILE A 16 14.21 7.27 3.32
N GLY A 17 15.14 7.42 4.25
CA GLY A 17 14.90 7.79 5.65
C GLY A 17 14.47 6.63 6.55
N ASP A 18 13.54 6.87 7.47
CA ASP A 18 13.09 5.90 8.48
C ASP A 18 11.99 4.98 7.95
N VAL A 19 12.39 4.05 7.08
CA VAL A 19 11.51 3.04 6.48
C VAL A 19 11.72 1.70 7.16
N THR A 20 10.62 1.09 7.62
CA THR A 20 10.55 -0.29 8.11
C THR A 20 9.64 -1.11 7.22
N ILE A 21 10.15 -2.21 6.67
CA ILE A 21 9.41 -3.17 5.84
C ILE A 21 9.46 -4.52 6.53
N ASP A 22 8.30 -5.07 6.85
CA ASP A 22 8.18 -6.37 7.52
C ASP A 22 8.27 -7.54 6.53
N ASP A 23 8.33 -8.75 7.08
CA ASP A 23 8.54 -10.00 6.34
C ASP A 23 7.57 -10.21 5.18
N ASP A 24 8.03 -10.91 4.16
CA ASP A 24 7.23 -11.36 3.01
C ASP A 24 6.60 -10.26 2.16
N SER A 25 7.02 -9.01 2.34
CA SER A 25 6.48 -7.85 1.62
C SER A 25 7.18 -7.61 0.29
N ALA A 26 6.59 -6.76 -0.54
CA ALA A 26 7.15 -6.37 -1.84
C ALA A 26 7.08 -4.87 -2.08
N VAL A 27 8.14 -4.31 -2.65
CA VAL A 27 8.18 -2.94 -3.22
C VAL A 27 8.55 -3.08 -4.70
N LEU A 28 7.59 -2.78 -5.57
CA LEU A 28 7.71 -3.02 -7.00
C LEU A 28 8.35 -1.82 -7.72
N TYR A 29 8.35 -1.87 -9.04
CA TYR A 29 9.16 -1.03 -9.90
C TYR A 29 8.76 0.44 -9.86
N GLY A 30 9.74 1.32 -9.74
CA GLY A 30 9.52 2.76 -9.69
C GLY A 30 8.82 3.30 -8.46
N ALA A 31 8.50 2.45 -7.48
CA ALA A 31 7.88 2.91 -6.24
C ALA A 31 8.85 3.74 -5.40
N VAL A 32 8.34 4.77 -4.73
CA VAL A 32 9.12 5.67 -3.87
C VAL A 32 8.52 5.69 -2.46
N LEU A 33 9.30 5.26 -1.46
CA LEU A 33 8.98 5.35 -0.05
C LEU A 33 9.92 6.38 0.58
N ARG A 34 9.44 7.60 0.85
CA ARG A 34 10.27 8.67 1.38
C ARG A 34 9.83 9.08 2.78
N ALA A 35 10.61 8.68 3.77
CA ALA A 35 10.41 8.88 5.21
C ALA A 35 11.46 9.87 5.76
N ASP A 36 11.52 11.04 5.17
CA ASP A 36 12.49 12.10 5.51
C ASP A 36 11.97 13.06 6.59
N GLN A 37 10.68 13.07 6.89
CA GLN A 37 10.07 13.91 7.92
C GLN A 37 9.51 13.12 9.10
N ASN A 38 9.16 11.85 8.89
CA ASN A 38 8.61 10.94 9.88
C ASN A 38 8.88 9.50 9.43
N SER A 39 8.26 8.49 10.05
CA SER A 39 8.48 7.08 9.73
C SER A 39 7.44 6.51 8.76
N ILE A 40 7.88 5.54 7.95
CA ILE A 40 7.03 4.66 7.15
C ILE A 40 7.16 3.24 7.68
N TYR A 41 6.02 2.58 7.93
CA TYR A 41 5.94 1.17 8.26
C TYR A 41 5.09 0.44 7.23
N LEU A 42 5.64 -0.63 6.65
CA LEU A 42 4.96 -1.57 5.75
C LEU A 42 4.88 -2.94 6.43
N GLY A 43 3.67 -3.37 6.75
CA GLY A 43 3.39 -4.62 7.44
C GLY A 43 3.58 -5.86 6.57
N LYS A 44 3.62 -7.01 7.24
CA LYS A 44 3.91 -8.33 6.67
C LYS A 44 2.99 -8.68 5.50
N GLY A 45 3.60 -9.23 4.44
CA GLY A 45 2.87 -9.72 3.26
C GLY A 45 2.19 -8.65 2.43
N SER A 46 2.51 -7.37 2.68
CA SER A 46 1.95 -6.23 1.93
C SER A 46 2.78 -5.92 0.70
N ASN A 47 2.15 -5.27 -0.28
CA ASN A 47 2.81 -4.91 -1.52
C ASN A 47 2.57 -3.45 -1.89
N ILE A 48 3.63 -2.81 -2.32
CA ILE A 48 3.64 -1.48 -2.91
C ILE A 48 3.89 -1.66 -4.40
N GLN A 49 2.91 -1.35 -5.23
CA GLN A 49 2.96 -1.64 -6.66
C GLN A 49 3.72 -0.56 -7.44
N ASP A 50 3.77 -0.73 -8.77
CA ASP A 50 4.61 0.12 -9.61
C ASP A 50 4.20 1.59 -9.52
N ASN A 51 5.22 2.47 -9.44
CA ASN A 51 5.08 3.93 -9.40
C ASN A 51 4.25 4.47 -8.22
N VAL A 52 4.03 3.69 -7.18
CA VAL A 52 3.38 4.17 -5.95
C VAL A 52 4.30 5.13 -5.22
N VAL A 53 3.71 6.18 -4.65
CA VAL A 53 4.43 7.10 -3.75
C VAL A 53 3.88 6.96 -2.33
N VAL A 54 4.77 6.65 -1.39
CA VAL A 54 4.48 6.65 0.04
C VAL A 54 5.32 7.73 0.70
N HIS A 55 4.67 8.67 1.39
CA HIS A 55 5.34 9.78 2.04
C HIS A 55 4.75 10.05 3.42
N THR A 56 5.39 10.92 4.15
CA THR A 56 5.01 11.36 5.50
C THR A 56 5.10 12.87 5.59
N ASP A 57 4.45 13.46 6.58
CA ASP A 57 4.75 14.81 7.04
C ASP A 57 5.22 14.80 8.49
N ARG A 58 5.52 15.97 9.06
CA ARG A 58 6.07 16.09 10.41
C ARG A 58 5.14 15.55 11.51
N GLU A 59 3.84 15.66 11.29
CA GLU A 59 2.81 15.30 12.26
C GLU A 59 2.28 13.88 12.06
N ASN A 60 2.31 13.39 10.83
CA ASN A 60 1.68 12.13 10.44
C ASN A 60 2.70 11.16 9.84
N CYS A 61 2.96 10.07 10.56
CA CYS A 61 3.65 8.91 9.98
C CYS A 61 2.73 8.20 8.99
N THR A 62 3.29 7.38 8.11
CA THR A 62 2.51 6.47 7.28
C THR A 62 2.68 5.04 7.80
N LYS A 63 1.56 4.44 8.19
CA LYS A 63 1.52 3.05 8.63
C LYS A 63 0.60 2.24 7.75
N ILE A 64 1.14 1.23 7.09
CA ILE A 64 0.41 0.27 6.25
C ILE A 64 0.45 -1.08 6.96
N GLY A 65 -0.71 -1.65 7.25
CA GLY A 65 -0.87 -2.91 7.97
C GLY A 65 -0.43 -4.13 7.17
N ASN A 66 -0.85 -5.32 7.62
CA ASN A 66 -0.49 -6.59 7.00
C ASN A 66 -1.43 -6.93 5.84
N ASN A 67 -0.92 -7.66 4.83
CA ASN A 67 -1.67 -8.10 3.66
C ASN A 67 -2.38 -6.95 2.92
N VAL A 68 -1.76 -5.79 2.85
CA VAL A 68 -2.27 -4.63 2.13
C VAL A 68 -1.71 -4.60 0.72
N SER A 69 -2.56 -4.34 -0.26
CA SER A 69 -2.15 -4.08 -1.63
C SER A 69 -2.34 -2.61 -1.96
N VAL A 70 -1.24 -1.92 -2.23
CA VAL A 70 -1.26 -0.52 -2.70
C VAL A 70 -1.08 -0.53 -4.21
N GLY A 71 -2.15 -0.23 -4.93
CA GLY A 71 -2.25 -0.33 -6.38
C GLY A 71 -1.40 0.69 -7.13
N HIS A 72 -1.06 0.34 -8.37
CA HIS A 72 -0.18 1.12 -9.24
C HIS A 72 -0.49 2.62 -9.22
N SER A 73 0.54 3.44 -9.12
CA SER A 73 0.46 4.92 -9.12
C SER A 73 -0.39 5.54 -8.00
N ALA A 74 -0.77 4.79 -6.96
CA ALA A 74 -1.44 5.36 -5.80
C ALA A 74 -0.49 6.24 -4.98
N ILE A 75 -1.07 7.17 -4.20
CA ILE A 75 -0.33 8.02 -3.26
C ILE A 75 -0.86 7.76 -1.85
N VAL A 76 0.02 7.39 -0.93
CA VAL A 76 -0.30 7.22 0.49
C VAL A 76 0.55 8.20 1.30
N HIS A 77 -0.09 9.24 1.80
CA HIS A 77 0.59 10.34 2.46
C HIS A 77 0.10 10.54 3.89
N GLY A 78 0.97 10.31 4.89
CA GLY A 78 0.66 10.56 6.30
C GLY A 78 -0.59 9.84 6.82
N SER A 79 -0.87 8.62 6.35
CA SER A 79 -2.13 7.90 6.56
C SER A 79 -1.92 6.60 7.32
N ILE A 80 -2.96 6.17 8.04
CA ILE A 80 -2.99 4.89 8.73
C ILE A 80 -3.90 3.93 7.97
N VAL A 81 -3.33 2.84 7.48
CA VAL A 81 -4.03 1.78 6.74
C VAL A 81 -4.00 0.50 7.57
N GLY A 82 -5.15 -0.08 7.82
CA GLY A 82 -5.33 -1.34 8.55
C GLY A 82 -4.85 -2.56 7.78
N ASN A 83 -5.28 -3.73 8.23
CA ASN A 83 -4.91 -5.01 7.62
C ASN A 83 -5.90 -5.43 6.54
N ASN A 84 -5.47 -6.29 5.60
CA ASN A 84 -6.32 -6.83 4.53
C ASN A 84 -7.04 -5.71 3.75
N VAL A 85 -6.32 -4.69 3.31
CA VAL A 85 -6.86 -3.51 2.61
C VAL A 85 -6.38 -3.50 1.17
N ILE A 86 -7.22 -3.05 0.25
CA ILE A 86 -6.80 -2.63 -1.09
C ILE A 86 -6.89 -1.11 -1.19
N ILE A 87 -5.78 -0.49 -1.58
CA ILE A 87 -5.77 0.88 -2.09
C ILE A 87 -5.73 0.77 -3.62
N GLY A 88 -6.79 1.19 -4.28
CA GLY A 88 -6.94 1.06 -5.73
C GLY A 88 -5.91 1.87 -6.51
N MET A 89 -5.71 1.50 -7.78
CA MET A 89 -4.78 2.18 -8.69
C MET A 89 -5.08 3.68 -8.77
N GLY A 90 -4.05 4.52 -8.64
CA GLY A 90 -4.18 5.97 -8.71
C GLY A 90 -4.98 6.60 -7.57
N ALA A 91 -5.38 5.87 -6.54
CA ALA A 91 -6.05 6.45 -5.38
C ALA A 91 -5.09 7.31 -4.56
N ILE A 92 -5.63 8.33 -3.89
CA ILE A 92 -4.87 9.28 -3.08
C ILE A 92 -5.42 9.28 -1.65
N LEU A 93 -4.54 9.00 -0.68
CA LEU A 93 -4.82 9.12 0.74
C LEU A 93 -4.04 10.32 1.30
N LEU A 94 -4.76 11.30 1.85
CA LEU A 94 -4.15 12.50 2.44
C LEU A 94 -3.85 12.31 3.93
N SER A 95 -2.96 13.14 4.44
CA SER A 95 -2.49 13.12 5.85
C SER A 95 -3.63 13.09 6.86
N GLY A 96 -3.46 12.27 7.89
CA GLY A 96 -4.44 12.08 8.96
C GLY A 96 -5.64 11.21 8.59
N SER A 97 -5.74 10.74 7.34
CA SER A 97 -6.80 9.79 6.96
C SER A 97 -6.54 8.40 7.54
N LYS A 98 -7.63 7.65 7.71
CA LYS A 98 -7.59 6.26 8.17
C LYS A 98 -8.41 5.36 7.28
N VAL A 99 -7.87 4.20 6.97
CA VAL A 99 -8.57 3.11 6.27
C VAL A 99 -8.53 1.91 7.19
N GLU A 100 -9.69 1.47 7.68
CA GLU A 100 -9.77 0.37 8.64
C GLU A 100 -9.66 -1.00 7.94
N ASP A 101 -9.53 -2.05 8.76
CA ASP A 101 -9.29 -3.42 8.30
C ASP A 101 -10.34 -3.90 7.29
N GLY A 102 -9.89 -4.62 6.27
CA GLY A 102 -10.75 -5.23 5.26
C GLY A 102 -11.40 -4.26 4.28
N ALA A 103 -11.08 -2.97 4.34
CA ALA A 103 -11.65 -1.99 3.43
C ALA A 103 -11.00 -2.01 2.03
N VAL A 104 -11.73 -1.53 1.05
CA VAL A 104 -11.27 -1.35 -0.33
C VAL A 104 -11.48 0.09 -0.77
N ILE A 105 -10.42 0.75 -1.18
CA ILE A 105 -10.47 2.05 -1.82
C ILE A 105 -10.46 1.84 -3.33
N GLY A 106 -11.47 2.34 -4.01
CA GLY A 106 -11.58 2.20 -5.47
C GLY A 106 -10.51 2.98 -6.21
N ALA A 107 -10.24 2.57 -7.46
CA ALA A 107 -9.26 3.25 -8.30
C ALA A 107 -9.60 4.74 -8.48
N GLY A 108 -8.57 5.60 -8.41
CA GLY A 108 -8.72 7.06 -8.54
C GLY A 108 -9.48 7.75 -7.41
N ALA A 109 -9.82 7.07 -6.32
CA ALA A 109 -10.55 7.69 -5.21
C ALA A 109 -9.65 8.62 -4.40
N LEU A 110 -10.24 9.71 -3.86
CA LEU A 110 -9.56 10.66 -2.99
C LEU A 110 -10.09 10.55 -1.55
N VAL A 111 -9.29 9.96 -0.66
CA VAL A 111 -9.54 9.94 0.79
C VAL A 111 -8.92 11.20 1.38
N THR A 112 -9.77 12.14 1.77
CA THR A 112 -9.33 13.45 2.27
C THR A 112 -8.81 13.37 3.70
N SER A 113 -8.12 14.43 4.14
CA SER A 113 -7.54 14.52 5.49
C SER A 113 -8.60 14.26 6.56
N SER A 114 -8.19 13.51 7.59
CA SER A 114 -9.04 13.12 8.73
C SER A 114 -10.28 12.26 8.38
N MET A 115 -10.44 11.86 7.12
CA MET A 115 -11.49 10.92 6.74
C MET A 115 -11.18 9.53 7.28
N VAL A 116 -12.21 8.84 7.75
CA VAL A 116 -12.12 7.44 8.16
C VAL A 116 -12.98 6.59 7.24
N ILE A 117 -12.36 5.59 6.61
CA ILE A 117 -13.07 4.56 5.86
C ILE A 117 -13.23 3.35 6.77
N GLU A 118 -14.46 2.99 7.04
CA GLU A 118 -14.83 1.95 8.00
C GLU A 118 -14.45 0.54 7.52
N LYS A 119 -14.39 -0.38 8.49
CA LYS A 119 -14.03 -1.80 8.24
C LYS A 119 -14.90 -2.43 7.16
N LYS A 120 -14.25 -3.22 6.28
CA LYS A 120 -14.93 -4.02 5.26
C LYS A 120 -15.85 -3.20 4.35
N CYS A 121 -15.50 -1.93 4.14
CA CYS A 121 -16.29 -1.02 3.29
C CYS A 121 -15.55 -0.72 1.99
N LEU A 122 -16.30 -0.61 0.91
CA LEU A 122 -15.86 -0.09 -0.38
C LEU A 122 -16.12 1.41 -0.43
N ALA A 123 -15.08 2.20 -0.63
CA ALA A 123 -15.17 3.63 -0.83
C ALA A 123 -14.66 4.02 -2.23
N VAL A 124 -15.39 4.86 -2.93
CA VAL A 124 -15.06 5.32 -4.30
C VAL A 124 -15.31 6.81 -4.47
N GLY A 125 -14.70 7.40 -5.47
CA GLY A 125 -14.94 8.79 -5.89
C GLY A 125 -13.97 9.80 -5.33
N SER A 126 -14.14 11.08 -5.72
CA SER A 126 -13.31 12.22 -5.31
C SER A 126 -14.23 13.39 -4.93
N PRO A 127 -14.41 13.67 -3.63
CA PRO A 127 -13.92 12.93 -2.47
C PRO A 127 -14.55 11.52 -2.36
N ALA A 128 -13.86 10.61 -1.69
CA ALA A 128 -14.31 9.23 -1.51
C ALA A 128 -15.61 9.16 -0.69
N LYS A 129 -16.50 8.24 -1.08
CA LYS A 129 -17.73 7.94 -0.34
C LYS A 129 -17.87 6.43 -0.20
N ILE A 130 -18.33 5.97 0.96
CA ILE A 130 -18.67 4.56 1.16
C ILE A 130 -19.89 4.22 0.31
N VAL A 131 -19.77 3.18 -0.51
CA VAL A 131 -20.82 2.67 -1.40
C VAL A 131 -21.54 1.51 -0.75
N ARG A 132 -20.79 0.58 -0.15
CA ARG A 132 -21.31 -0.58 0.55
C ARG A 132 -20.25 -1.18 1.47
N CYS A 133 -20.69 -2.01 2.42
CA CYS A 133 -19.84 -2.78 3.30
C CYS A 133 -20.28 -4.25 3.30
N GLY A 134 -19.36 -5.15 3.59
CA GLY A 134 -19.64 -6.58 3.67
C GLY A 134 -18.38 -7.44 3.74
N ASP A 135 -18.50 -8.67 4.19
CA ASP A 135 -17.38 -9.62 4.30
C ASP A 135 -16.74 -9.97 2.95
N ASP A 136 -17.49 -9.85 1.87
CA ASP A 136 -16.99 -10.04 0.50
C ASP A 136 -15.95 -8.98 0.10
N ILE A 137 -16.01 -7.76 0.66
CA ILE A 137 -15.03 -6.70 0.45
C ILE A 137 -13.68 -7.11 1.04
N GLU A 138 -13.66 -7.56 2.29
CA GLU A 138 -12.43 -8.05 2.93
C GLU A 138 -11.87 -9.28 2.21
N LYS A 139 -12.75 -10.20 1.77
CA LYS A 139 -12.33 -11.38 1.01
C LYS A 139 -11.59 -11.01 -0.27
N MET A 140 -12.08 -10.02 -1.03
CA MET A 140 -11.36 -9.47 -2.19
C MET A 140 -9.95 -9.01 -1.84
N ALA A 141 -9.80 -8.31 -0.71
CA ALA A 141 -8.49 -7.80 -0.29
C ALA A 141 -7.52 -8.92 0.07
N ILE A 142 -7.98 -9.94 0.78
CA ILE A 142 -7.19 -11.12 1.14
C ILE A 142 -6.74 -11.87 -0.12
N GLU A 143 -7.66 -12.12 -1.05
CA GLU A 143 -7.35 -12.81 -2.31
C GLU A 143 -6.32 -12.03 -3.15
N ASN A 144 -6.47 -10.72 -3.23
CA ASN A 144 -5.53 -9.86 -3.94
C ASN A 144 -4.12 -9.91 -3.30
N ALA A 145 -4.02 -9.85 -1.98
CA ALA A 145 -2.73 -9.96 -1.28
C ALA A 145 -2.03 -11.30 -1.55
N LEU A 146 -2.79 -12.41 -1.65
CA LEU A 146 -2.23 -13.73 -2.00
C LEU A 146 -1.68 -13.76 -3.42
N ILE A 147 -2.37 -13.15 -4.39
CA ILE A 147 -1.89 -13.02 -5.77
C ILE A 147 -0.54 -12.30 -5.80
N TYR A 148 -0.43 -11.14 -5.13
CA TYR A 148 0.80 -10.36 -5.10
C TYR A 148 1.93 -11.03 -4.32
N ARG A 149 1.62 -11.85 -3.32
CA ARG A 149 2.63 -12.69 -2.66
C ARG A 149 3.24 -13.71 -3.62
N ASN A 150 2.44 -14.33 -4.47
CA ASN A 150 2.94 -15.24 -5.51
C ASN A 150 3.74 -14.48 -6.58
N LEU A 151 3.25 -13.34 -7.07
CA LEU A 151 4.00 -12.48 -8.00
C LEU A 151 5.36 -12.05 -7.41
N LYS A 152 5.39 -11.62 -6.15
CA LYS A 152 6.63 -11.31 -5.44
C LYS A 152 7.63 -12.47 -5.52
N TYR A 153 7.18 -13.68 -5.23
CA TYR A 153 8.03 -14.87 -5.32
C TYR A 153 8.58 -15.05 -6.74
N GLN A 154 7.72 -14.97 -7.76
CA GLN A 154 8.12 -15.12 -9.15
C GLN A 154 9.16 -14.06 -9.58
N HIS A 155 8.96 -12.80 -9.20
CA HIS A 155 9.95 -11.73 -9.42
C HIS A 155 11.27 -12.00 -8.70
N SER A 156 11.21 -12.48 -7.45
CA SER A 156 12.42 -12.78 -6.67
C SER A 156 13.24 -13.93 -7.25
N GLN A 157 12.60 -14.85 -7.99
CA GLN A 157 13.26 -15.96 -8.68
C GLN A 157 13.72 -15.60 -10.10
N GLY A 158 13.48 -14.39 -10.56
CA GLY A 158 13.86 -13.98 -11.92
C GLY A 158 13.13 -14.72 -13.04
N ILE A 159 11.90 -15.19 -12.78
CA ILE A 159 11.10 -15.93 -13.77
C ILE A 159 10.76 -15.04 -14.99
N TYR A 160 10.63 -13.75 -14.77
CA TYR A 160 10.32 -12.80 -15.85
C TYR A 160 11.61 -12.17 -16.39
N GLU A 161 11.83 -12.32 -17.68
CA GLU A 161 12.91 -11.61 -18.37
C GLU A 161 12.69 -10.10 -18.26
N ARG A 162 13.79 -9.39 -18.03
CA ARG A 162 13.77 -7.94 -17.93
C ARG A 162 14.71 -7.35 -18.98
N TYR A 163 14.15 -6.54 -19.84
CA TYR A 163 14.93 -5.76 -20.80
C TYR A 163 15.21 -4.37 -20.24
N ILE A 164 16.49 -4.02 -20.16
CA ILE A 164 16.96 -2.70 -19.72
C ILE A 164 17.84 -2.16 -20.83
N HIS A 165 17.55 -0.95 -21.30
CA HIS A 165 18.39 -0.20 -22.23
C HIS A 165 19.51 0.51 -21.50
#